data_7808505208ceb123a57da9e34beb03e0
#
_entry.id   7808505208ceb123a57da9e34beb03e0
#
_cell.length_a   1.000
_cell.length_b   1.000
_cell.length_c   1.000
_cell.angle_alpha   90.00
_cell.angle_beta   90.00
_cell.angle_gamma   90.00
#
_symmetry.space_group_name_H-M   'P 1'
#
loop_
_entity.id
_entity.type
_entity.pdbx_description
1 polymer ?
#
loop_
_entity_poly.entity_id
_entity_poly.type
_entity_poly.pdbx_seq_one_letter_code
_entity_poly.pdbx_strand_id
1 'polypeptide(L)'
;MRVAKWALAVLIISTGCGGGSPHSPQEKYWLLSSNVKIPYWQTAGNGLMRAAAQVGVRAEVTGPDTYDAGAEQQELRRLTSLQDKPAGILISTADAALMQGDIDAAVTAGIPVITLDADSPGSKRLLFIGTNNYQAGVMGGRVAAKQINGKGNVVVFTMPGQANLLERLNGYKFAFSETPGIKIADVVDIKGDPRIAFDKATEIIEKRRDKVDAFVCLEALAGKEVADVLDRNKVSGKTVVAMDTDEETLKWIQKGVIAATIAQKPYTMAYYGLKMLDELYHHKPATLDHNWAQDPFSPLPTFVDTGATLITKENVDGFLKAREAVKAEGK
;
A
#
# COMPACT_ATOMS: atom_id res chain seq x y z
N MET A 1 -70.63 -33.61 -39.78
CA MET A 1 -69.32 -32.94 -39.90
C MET A 1 -68.80 -32.64 -38.48
N ARG A 2 -67.82 -33.41 -38.00
CA ARG A 2 -67.20 -33.19 -36.68
C ARG A 2 -65.83 -32.51 -36.92
N VAL A 3 -65.68 -31.27 -36.45
CA VAL A 3 -64.45 -30.52 -36.51
C VAL A 3 -63.59 -30.88 -35.31
N ALA A 4 -62.47 -31.56 -35.52
CA ALA A 4 -61.48 -31.85 -34.50
C ALA A 4 -60.65 -30.61 -34.18
N LYS A 5 -60.68 -30.12 -32.94
CA LYS A 5 -59.81 -29.05 -32.45
C LYS A 5 -58.49 -29.68 -31.97
N TRP A 6 -57.43 -29.39 -32.71
CA TRP A 6 -56.05 -29.69 -32.25
C TRP A 6 -55.60 -28.59 -31.31
N ALA A 7 -55.38 -28.94 -30.03
CA ALA A 7 -54.72 -28.05 -29.10
C ALA A 7 -53.23 -28.26 -29.20
N LEU A 8 -52.52 -27.20 -29.67
CA LEU A 8 -51.07 -27.17 -29.71
C LEU A 8 -50.54 -26.82 -28.29
N ALA A 9 -50.01 -27.82 -27.58
CA ALA A 9 -49.32 -27.57 -26.28
C ALA A 9 -47.92 -27.02 -26.61
N VAL A 10 -47.74 -25.73 -26.35
CA VAL A 10 -46.40 -25.10 -26.38
C VAL A 10 -45.68 -25.44 -25.06
N LEU A 11 -44.71 -26.34 -25.14
CA LEU A 11 -43.81 -26.68 -24.05
C LEU A 11 -42.78 -25.55 -23.93
N ILE A 12 -42.97 -24.63 -22.98
CA ILE A 12 -41.96 -23.60 -22.65
C ILE A 12 -40.90 -24.32 -21.83
N ILE A 13 -39.78 -24.71 -22.49
CA ILE A 13 -38.57 -25.14 -21.81
C ILE A 13 -37.92 -23.87 -21.26
N SER A 14 -38.17 -23.55 -19.98
CA SER A 14 -37.37 -22.57 -19.24
C SER A 14 -36.00 -23.19 -19.01
N THR A 15 -35.05 -22.93 -19.88
CA THR A 15 -33.64 -23.10 -19.60
C THR A 15 -33.31 -22.11 -18.49
N GLY A 16 -33.44 -22.53 -17.25
CA GLY A 16 -32.87 -21.83 -16.10
C GLY A 16 -31.37 -21.74 -16.35
N CYS A 17 -30.85 -20.56 -16.67
CA CYS A 17 -29.44 -20.25 -16.48
C CYS A 17 -29.16 -20.42 -14.99
N GLY A 18 -28.77 -21.61 -14.59
CA GLY A 18 -28.14 -21.87 -13.33
C GLY A 18 -26.77 -21.15 -13.38
N GLY A 19 -26.75 -19.88 -12.98
CA GLY A 19 -25.53 -19.16 -12.73
C GLY A 19 -24.88 -19.74 -11.48
N GLY A 20 -24.22 -20.89 -11.61
CA GLY A 20 -23.24 -21.33 -10.61
C GLY A 20 -22.16 -20.26 -10.56
N SER A 21 -21.68 -19.92 -9.37
CA SER A 21 -20.50 -19.08 -9.26
C SER A 21 -19.38 -19.68 -10.12
N PRO A 22 -18.71 -18.91 -10.97
CA PRO A 22 -17.59 -19.42 -11.74
C PRO A 22 -16.42 -19.85 -10.83
N HIS A 23 -16.49 -19.55 -9.54
CA HIS A 23 -15.45 -19.77 -8.54
C HIS A 23 -15.61 -21.08 -7.80
N SER A 24 -14.47 -21.77 -7.61
CA SER A 24 -14.38 -22.97 -6.80
C SER A 24 -14.34 -22.59 -5.30
N PRO A 25 -14.98 -23.38 -4.39
CA PRO A 25 -14.81 -23.20 -2.95
C PRO A 25 -13.36 -23.31 -2.45
N GLN A 26 -12.47 -23.89 -3.25
CA GLN A 26 -11.04 -24.03 -2.95
C GLN A 26 -10.23 -22.80 -3.34
N GLU A 27 -10.75 -21.92 -4.18
CA GLU A 27 -10.06 -20.70 -4.58
C GLU A 27 -9.77 -19.82 -3.37
N LYS A 28 -8.48 -19.54 -3.17
CA LYS A 28 -8.00 -18.77 -2.04
C LYS A 28 -6.90 -17.82 -2.47
N TYR A 29 -7.09 -16.56 -2.15
CA TYR A 29 -6.16 -15.48 -2.41
C TYR A 29 -5.48 -15.05 -1.12
N TRP A 30 -4.22 -14.65 -1.22
CA TRP A 30 -3.44 -14.23 -0.08
C TRP A 30 -2.93 -12.80 -0.24
N LEU A 31 -2.95 -12.06 0.85
CA LEU A 31 -2.18 -10.83 1.00
C LEU A 31 -1.03 -11.11 1.97
N LEU A 32 0.18 -11.16 1.45
CA LEU A 32 1.41 -11.23 2.24
C LEU A 32 1.95 -9.81 2.43
N SER A 33 1.98 -9.34 3.67
CA SER A 33 2.43 -8.00 4.03
C SER A 33 3.70 -8.03 4.88
N SER A 34 4.47 -6.96 4.83
CA SER A 34 5.71 -6.81 5.58
C SER A 34 5.52 -6.63 7.10
N ASN A 35 4.29 -6.30 7.55
CA ASN A 35 3.94 -6.16 8.97
C ASN A 35 2.41 -6.17 9.15
N VAL A 36 1.83 -7.30 9.58
CA VAL A 36 0.36 -7.45 9.71
C VAL A 36 -0.28 -6.65 10.84
N LYS A 37 0.52 -6.13 11.80
CA LYS A 37 -0.02 -5.48 13.01
C LYS A 37 -0.30 -3.99 12.85
N ILE A 38 0.31 -3.32 11.89
CA ILE A 38 0.06 -1.88 11.73
C ILE A 38 -1.29 -1.58 11.05
N PRO A 39 -1.94 -0.47 11.39
CA PRO A 39 -3.26 -0.10 10.85
C PRO A 39 -3.33 -0.02 9.32
N TYR A 40 -2.21 0.30 8.67
CA TYR A 40 -2.08 0.33 7.21
C TYR A 40 -2.45 -1.02 6.60
N TRP A 41 -1.82 -2.11 7.06
CA TRP A 41 -2.06 -3.46 6.54
C TRP A 41 -3.41 -4.03 6.96
N GLN A 42 -3.92 -3.65 8.13
CA GLN A 42 -5.29 -3.97 8.54
C GLN A 42 -6.31 -3.33 7.58
N THR A 43 -6.06 -2.10 7.15
CA THR A 43 -6.91 -1.41 6.16
C THR A 43 -6.83 -2.09 4.78
N ALA A 44 -5.65 -2.51 4.34
CA ALA A 44 -5.49 -3.30 3.12
C ALA A 44 -6.25 -4.64 3.21
N GLY A 45 -6.12 -5.34 4.33
CA GLY A 45 -6.85 -6.58 4.60
C GLY A 45 -8.37 -6.43 4.50
N ASN A 46 -8.93 -5.33 5.01
CA ASN A 46 -10.37 -5.04 4.86
C ASN A 46 -10.77 -4.89 3.38
N GLY A 47 -9.94 -4.26 2.55
CA GLY A 47 -10.15 -4.17 1.11
C GLY A 47 -10.13 -5.53 0.43
N LEU A 48 -9.15 -6.38 0.77
CA LEU A 48 -9.04 -7.75 0.29
C LEU A 48 -10.30 -8.56 0.63
N MET A 49 -10.70 -8.56 1.91
CA MET A 49 -11.87 -9.32 2.39
C MET A 49 -13.17 -8.83 1.73
N ARG A 50 -13.31 -7.53 1.50
CA ARG A 50 -14.47 -6.98 0.79
C ARG A 50 -14.53 -7.44 -0.66
N ALA A 51 -13.40 -7.43 -1.37
CA ALA A 51 -13.32 -7.95 -2.73
C ALA A 51 -13.63 -9.45 -2.77
N ALA A 52 -13.04 -10.24 -1.89
CA ALA A 52 -13.29 -11.68 -1.79
C ALA A 52 -14.78 -12.01 -1.58
N ALA A 53 -15.44 -11.29 -0.67
CA ALA A 53 -16.89 -11.46 -0.43
C ALA A 53 -17.74 -11.11 -1.66
N GLN A 54 -17.35 -10.10 -2.45
CA GLN A 54 -18.08 -9.71 -3.67
C GLN A 54 -17.90 -10.70 -4.82
N VAL A 55 -16.70 -11.27 -4.94
CA VAL A 55 -16.36 -12.25 -5.98
C VAL A 55 -16.86 -13.65 -5.59
N GLY A 56 -17.01 -13.93 -4.29
CA GLY A 56 -17.45 -15.23 -3.78
C GLY A 56 -16.31 -16.22 -3.59
N VAL A 57 -15.11 -15.73 -3.26
CA VAL A 57 -13.89 -16.51 -3.02
C VAL A 57 -13.39 -16.37 -1.59
N ARG A 58 -12.41 -17.18 -1.20
CA ARG A 58 -11.72 -17.05 0.09
C ARG A 58 -10.49 -16.16 -0.02
N ALA A 59 -10.22 -15.42 1.04
CA ALA A 59 -8.99 -14.65 1.14
C ALA A 59 -8.44 -14.65 2.57
N GLU A 60 -7.14 -14.50 2.71
CA GLU A 60 -6.46 -14.37 3.99
C GLU A 60 -5.32 -13.34 3.90
N VAL A 61 -5.02 -12.72 5.04
CA VAL A 61 -3.86 -11.85 5.23
C VAL A 61 -2.86 -12.60 6.10
N THR A 62 -1.59 -12.57 5.70
CA THR A 62 -0.48 -13.18 6.43
C THR A 62 0.77 -12.32 6.34
N GLY A 63 1.75 -12.63 7.15
CA GLY A 63 3.04 -11.96 7.20
C GLY A 63 3.58 -11.85 8.63
N PRO A 64 4.79 -11.30 8.81
CA PRO A 64 5.36 -11.10 10.14
C PRO A 64 4.60 -10.06 10.97
N ASP A 65 4.67 -10.20 12.29
CA ASP A 65 4.08 -9.24 13.26
C ASP A 65 4.87 -7.92 13.35
N THR A 66 6.13 -7.93 12.95
CA THR A 66 7.03 -6.79 12.86
C THR A 66 7.74 -6.81 11.53
N TYR A 67 8.36 -5.69 11.14
CA TYR A 67 9.14 -5.63 9.90
C TYR A 67 10.32 -6.62 9.93
N ASP A 68 10.20 -7.71 9.17
CA ASP A 68 11.21 -8.77 9.05
C ASP A 68 11.15 -9.40 7.66
N ALA A 69 12.09 -8.99 6.79
CA ALA A 69 12.15 -9.46 5.41
C ALA A 69 12.44 -10.97 5.30
N GLY A 70 13.21 -11.53 6.26
CA GLY A 70 13.50 -12.96 6.29
C GLY A 70 12.28 -13.80 6.65
N ALA A 71 11.49 -13.35 7.64
CA ALA A 71 10.24 -14.00 8.01
C ALA A 71 9.19 -13.88 6.90
N GLU A 72 9.12 -12.72 6.22
CA GLU A 72 8.25 -12.54 5.04
C GLU A 72 8.62 -13.50 3.90
N GLN A 73 9.92 -13.66 3.62
CA GLN A 73 10.42 -14.60 2.63
C GLN A 73 10.03 -16.05 2.97
N GLN A 74 10.20 -16.45 4.22
CA GLN A 74 9.81 -17.80 4.68
C GLN A 74 8.31 -18.02 4.50
N GLU A 75 7.49 -17.00 4.76
CA GLU A 75 6.06 -17.09 4.58
C GLU A 75 5.66 -17.22 3.10
N LEU A 76 6.30 -16.50 2.18
CA LEU A 76 6.09 -16.69 0.73
C LEU A 76 6.41 -18.12 0.30
N ARG A 77 7.54 -18.68 0.76
CA ARG A 77 7.93 -20.08 0.49
C ARG A 77 6.90 -21.06 1.06
N ARG A 78 6.39 -20.80 2.26
CA ARG A 78 5.32 -21.60 2.85
C ARG A 78 4.05 -21.60 1.99
N LEU A 79 3.59 -20.42 1.55
CA LEU A 79 2.43 -20.30 0.67
C LEU A 79 2.61 -21.04 -0.66
N THR A 80 3.78 -20.90 -1.26
CA THR A 80 4.12 -21.56 -2.56
C THR A 80 4.18 -23.08 -2.44
N SER A 81 4.52 -23.60 -1.24
CA SER A 81 4.64 -25.05 -0.96
C SER A 81 3.33 -25.72 -0.54
N LEU A 82 2.22 -24.98 -0.38
CA LEU A 82 0.94 -25.57 -0.02
C LEU A 82 0.48 -26.59 -1.06
N GLN A 83 -0.13 -27.69 -0.58
CA GLN A 83 -0.73 -28.71 -1.46
C GLN A 83 -1.86 -28.10 -2.30
N ASP A 84 -2.76 -27.35 -1.65
CA ASP A 84 -3.76 -26.51 -2.31
C ASP A 84 -3.12 -25.15 -2.58
N LYS A 85 -2.56 -25.02 -3.79
CA LYS A 85 -1.87 -23.79 -4.19
C LYS A 85 -2.79 -22.57 -4.14
N PRO A 86 -2.27 -21.39 -3.73
CA PRO A 86 -3.00 -20.14 -3.85
C PRO A 86 -3.52 -19.91 -5.27
N ALA A 87 -4.75 -19.43 -5.40
CA ALA A 87 -5.28 -18.91 -6.66
C ALA A 87 -4.55 -17.62 -7.09
N GLY A 88 -3.99 -16.88 -6.12
CA GLY A 88 -3.12 -15.74 -6.35
C GLY A 88 -2.58 -15.16 -5.06
N ILE A 89 -1.48 -14.42 -5.18
CA ILE A 89 -0.81 -13.75 -4.06
C ILE A 89 -0.63 -12.26 -4.39
N LEU A 90 -1.15 -11.41 -3.49
CA LEU A 90 -0.73 -10.01 -3.37
C LEU A 90 0.44 -9.98 -2.39
N ILE A 91 1.53 -9.34 -2.73
CA ILE A 91 2.70 -9.25 -1.85
C ILE A 91 3.25 -7.82 -1.82
N SER A 92 3.55 -7.33 -0.61
CA SER A 92 4.32 -6.11 -0.43
C SER A 92 5.71 -6.48 0.04
N THR A 93 6.72 -6.18 -0.76
CA THR A 93 8.08 -6.66 -0.51
C THR A 93 8.83 -5.78 0.50
N ALA A 94 9.18 -6.34 1.65
CA ALA A 94 10.06 -5.67 2.61
C ALA A 94 11.48 -5.44 2.04
N ASP A 95 11.98 -6.39 1.26
CA ASP A 95 13.24 -6.32 0.51
C ASP A 95 13.03 -6.92 -0.88
N ALA A 96 13.01 -6.06 -1.90
CA ALA A 96 12.73 -6.45 -3.28
C ALA A 96 13.76 -7.46 -3.84
N ALA A 97 15.05 -7.29 -3.50
CA ALA A 97 16.11 -8.17 -3.99
C ALA A 97 16.04 -9.55 -3.35
N LEU A 98 15.77 -9.60 -2.04
CA LEU A 98 15.61 -10.84 -1.30
C LEU A 98 14.42 -11.67 -1.80
N MET A 99 13.30 -10.99 -2.12
CA MET A 99 12.03 -11.63 -2.49
C MET A 99 11.96 -12.04 -3.95
N GLN A 100 12.78 -11.46 -4.83
CA GLN A 100 12.71 -11.65 -6.28
C GLN A 100 12.67 -13.11 -6.70
N GLY A 101 13.62 -13.92 -6.23
CA GLY A 101 13.72 -15.33 -6.61
C GLY A 101 12.53 -16.18 -6.17
N ASP A 102 11.95 -15.88 -5.01
CA ASP A 102 10.78 -16.61 -4.49
C ASP A 102 9.48 -16.17 -5.19
N ILE A 103 9.38 -14.92 -5.61
CA ILE A 103 8.28 -14.44 -6.49
C ILE A 103 8.36 -15.15 -7.84
N ASP A 104 9.55 -15.23 -8.43
CA ASP A 104 9.77 -15.92 -9.71
C ASP A 104 9.40 -17.41 -9.61
N ALA A 105 9.78 -18.07 -8.51
CA ALA A 105 9.43 -19.45 -8.24
C ALA A 105 7.90 -19.64 -8.09
N ALA A 106 7.20 -18.74 -7.42
CA ALA A 106 5.75 -18.78 -7.29
C ALA A 106 5.05 -18.65 -8.66
N VAL A 107 5.48 -17.70 -9.50
CA VAL A 107 4.96 -17.52 -10.86
C VAL A 107 5.24 -18.74 -11.73
N THR A 108 6.47 -19.27 -11.71
CA THR A 108 6.84 -20.49 -12.43
C THR A 108 6.04 -21.72 -11.96
N ALA A 109 5.66 -21.76 -10.68
CA ALA A 109 4.78 -22.79 -10.14
C ALA A 109 3.28 -22.61 -10.53
N GLY A 110 2.95 -21.60 -11.34
CA GLY A 110 1.62 -21.33 -11.86
C GLY A 110 0.73 -20.50 -10.93
N ILE A 111 1.32 -19.83 -9.93
CA ILE A 111 0.59 -18.93 -8.99
C ILE A 111 0.73 -17.49 -9.51
N PRO A 112 -0.37 -16.80 -9.86
CA PRO A 112 -0.34 -15.38 -10.19
C PRO A 112 0.15 -14.56 -9.00
N VAL A 113 1.15 -13.69 -9.22
CA VAL A 113 1.67 -12.77 -8.18
C VAL A 113 1.55 -11.34 -8.67
N ILE A 114 0.95 -10.51 -7.85
CA ILE A 114 0.90 -9.05 -8.01
C ILE A 114 1.63 -8.43 -6.81
N THR A 115 2.58 -7.53 -7.07
CA THR A 115 3.16 -6.73 -5.97
C THR A 115 2.24 -5.57 -5.60
N LEU A 116 2.19 -5.25 -4.31
CA LEU A 116 1.31 -4.24 -3.74
C LEU A 116 2.09 -3.32 -2.81
N ASP A 117 1.91 -2.00 -2.92
CA ASP A 117 2.55 -0.97 -2.09
C ASP A 117 4.06 -0.85 -2.27
N ALA A 118 4.82 -1.90 -1.99
CA ALA A 118 6.25 -1.99 -2.26
C ALA A 118 6.52 -3.06 -3.34
N ASP A 119 7.22 -2.65 -4.39
CA ASP A 119 7.42 -3.44 -5.59
C ASP A 119 8.73 -4.26 -5.57
N SER A 120 8.75 -5.32 -6.39
CA SER A 120 9.97 -6.04 -6.80
C SER A 120 10.08 -6.01 -8.33
N PRO A 121 10.55 -4.91 -8.91
CA PRO A 121 10.49 -4.69 -10.36
C PRO A 121 11.36 -5.65 -11.18
N GLY A 122 12.36 -6.27 -10.56
CA GLY A 122 13.20 -7.29 -11.20
C GLY A 122 12.57 -8.68 -11.26
N SER A 123 11.45 -8.91 -10.57
CA SER A 123 10.78 -10.21 -10.50
C SER A 123 9.80 -10.44 -11.66
N LYS A 124 9.35 -11.69 -11.83
CA LYS A 124 8.30 -12.07 -12.77
C LYS A 124 6.89 -11.74 -12.29
N ARG A 125 6.72 -10.85 -11.32
CA ARG A 125 5.39 -10.39 -10.92
C ARG A 125 4.60 -9.92 -12.13
N LEU A 126 3.28 -10.12 -12.14
CA LEU A 126 2.47 -9.80 -13.31
C LEU A 126 2.27 -8.30 -13.48
N LEU A 127 2.02 -7.60 -12.38
CA LEU A 127 1.91 -6.13 -12.33
C LEU A 127 2.19 -5.63 -10.90
N PHE A 128 2.36 -4.33 -10.77
CA PHE A 128 2.43 -3.62 -9.50
C PHE A 128 1.19 -2.74 -9.30
N ILE A 129 0.58 -2.78 -8.11
CA ILE A 129 -0.49 -1.86 -7.71
C ILE A 129 -0.07 -1.10 -6.45
N GLY A 130 -0.10 0.21 -6.51
CA GLY A 130 0.44 1.02 -5.42
C GLY A 130 0.17 2.51 -5.56
N THR A 131 1.03 3.30 -4.95
CA THR A 131 1.08 4.75 -5.03
C THR A 131 2.21 5.16 -5.97
N ASN A 132 2.02 6.20 -6.76
CA ASN A 132 3.13 6.87 -7.42
C ASN A 132 4.00 7.56 -6.35
N ASN A 133 5.00 6.81 -5.87
CA ASN A 133 5.82 7.22 -4.72
C ASN A 133 6.68 8.45 -5.00
N TYR A 134 7.17 8.59 -6.23
CA TYR A 134 7.89 9.78 -6.63
C TYR A 134 7.00 11.03 -6.53
N GLN A 135 5.77 10.97 -7.07
CA GLN A 135 4.83 12.09 -7.00
C GLN A 135 4.36 12.38 -5.56
N ALA A 136 4.17 11.34 -4.74
CA ALA A 136 3.88 11.50 -3.31
C ALA A 136 5.02 12.23 -2.59
N GLY A 137 6.27 11.90 -2.92
CA GLY A 137 7.46 12.58 -2.42
C GLY A 137 7.54 14.04 -2.87
N VAL A 138 7.25 14.33 -4.14
CA VAL A 138 7.19 15.71 -4.67
C VAL A 138 6.12 16.51 -3.94
N MET A 139 4.94 15.93 -3.73
CA MET A 139 3.85 16.56 -2.99
C MET A 139 4.27 16.93 -1.56
N GLY A 140 4.83 15.98 -0.82
CA GLY A 140 5.29 16.22 0.55
C GLY A 140 6.45 17.22 0.62
N GLY A 141 7.38 17.14 -0.32
CA GLY A 141 8.51 18.04 -0.42
C GLY A 141 8.11 19.49 -0.67
N ARG A 142 7.16 19.73 -1.55
CA ARG A 142 6.61 21.07 -1.80
C ARG A 142 5.87 21.64 -0.60
N VAL A 143 5.15 20.79 0.14
CA VAL A 143 4.53 21.20 1.42
C VAL A 143 5.60 21.60 2.43
N ALA A 144 6.60 20.75 2.65
CA ALA A 144 7.70 21.06 3.57
C ALA A 144 8.41 22.37 3.18
N ALA A 145 8.76 22.53 1.89
CA ALA A 145 9.40 23.73 1.37
C ALA A 145 8.59 25.01 1.63
N LYS A 146 7.28 24.95 1.39
CA LYS A 146 6.37 26.07 1.67
C LYS A 146 6.33 26.42 3.15
N GLN A 147 6.23 25.42 4.03
CA GLN A 147 6.11 25.63 5.47
C GLN A 147 7.37 26.23 6.10
N ILE A 148 8.56 25.92 5.58
CA ILE A 148 9.82 26.51 6.05
C ILE A 148 10.28 27.71 5.21
N ASN A 149 9.37 28.33 4.42
CA ASN A 149 9.62 29.51 3.60
C ASN A 149 10.84 29.35 2.64
N GLY A 150 11.01 28.16 2.09
CA GLY A 150 12.03 27.87 1.09
C GLY A 150 13.47 27.81 1.61
N LYS A 151 13.70 27.80 2.92
CA LYS A 151 15.03 27.75 3.51
C LYS A 151 15.06 26.97 4.81
N GLY A 152 16.04 26.11 4.97
CA GLY A 152 16.26 25.39 6.21
C GLY A 152 16.85 24.00 6.05
N ASN A 153 17.03 23.32 7.17
CA ASN A 153 17.57 21.97 7.25
C ASN A 153 16.45 20.98 7.55
N VAL A 154 16.38 19.92 6.77
CA VAL A 154 15.37 18.87 6.86
C VAL A 154 16.01 17.57 7.31
N VAL A 155 15.41 16.91 8.28
CA VAL A 155 15.73 15.53 8.65
C VAL A 155 14.68 14.60 8.07
N VAL A 156 15.14 13.54 7.41
CA VAL A 156 14.29 12.52 6.78
C VAL A 156 14.29 11.26 7.62
N PHE A 157 13.11 10.72 7.93
CA PHE A 157 12.93 9.41 8.52
C PHE A 157 12.41 8.44 7.46
N THR A 158 13.08 7.30 7.28
CA THR A 158 12.79 6.35 6.19
C THR A 158 13.33 4.95 6.49
N MET A 159 13.15 4.04 5.56
CA MET A 159 13.81 2.73 5.50
C MET A 159 14.45 2.57 4.11
N PRO A 160 15.75 2.85 3.95
CA PRO A 160 16.39 2.94 2.64
C PRO A 160 16.36 1.66 1.80
N GLY A 161 16.14 0.50 2.42
CA GLY A 161 16.04 -0.79 1.72
C GLY A 161 14.75 -0.99 0.93
N GLN A 162 13.72 -0.17 1.16
CA GLN A 162 12.45 -0.25 0.44
C GLN A 162 12.43 0.62 -0.82
N ALA A 163 12.11 0.02 -1.96
CA ALA A 163 12.08 0.70 -3.25
C ALA A 163 11.07 1.87 -3.29
N ASN A 164 9.87 1.69 -2.73
CA ASN A 164 8.84 2.73 -2.63
C ASN A 164 9.32 3.94 -1.81
N LEU A 165 10.05 3.72 -0.71
CA LEU A 165 10.56 4.80 0.13
C LEU A 165 11.75 5.50 -0.52
N LEU A 166 12.57 4.78 -1.28
CA LEU A 166 13.64 5.38 -2.08
C LEU A 166 13.07 6.32 -3.16
N GLU A 167 12.05 5.88 -3.89
CA GLU A 167 11.38 6.72 -4.88
C GLU A 167 10.72 7.95 -4.23
N ARG A 168 10.10 7.78 -3.07
CA ARG A 168 9.51 8.87 -2.29
C ARG A 168 10.57 9.88 -1.87
N LEU A 169 11.73 9.40 -1.38
CA LEU A 169 12.88 10.25 -1.07
C LEU A 169 13.38 11.03 -2.30
N ASN A 170 13.43 10.38 -3.46
CA ASN A 170 13.83 11.03 -4.71
C ASN A 170 12.84 12.14 -5.10
N GLY A 171 11.55 11.94 -4.87
CA GLY A 171 10.54 12.99 -5.04
C GLY A 171 10.77 14.20 -4.11
N TYR A 172 11.09 13.97 -2.82
CA TYR A 172 11.47 15.04 -1.90
C TYR A 172 12.72 15.78 -2.35
N LYS A 173 13.77 15.05 -2.78
CA LYS A 173 15.00 15.64 -3.31
C LYS A 173 14.73 16.52 -4.52
N PHE A 174 13.85 16.07 -5.42
CA PHE A 174 13.44 16.87 -6.57
C PHE A 174 12.73 18.15 -6.14
N ALA A 175 11.74 18.07 -5.26
CA ALA A 175 11.03 19.26 -4.76
C ALA A 175 11.98 20.26 -4.05
N PHE A 176 12.96 19.76 -3.31
CA PHE A 176 13.95 20.62 -2.65
C PHE A 176 14.98 21.20 -3.64
N SER A 177 15.25 20.52 -4.76
CA SER A 177 16.12 21.10 -5.81
C SER A 177 15.50 22.33 -6.49
N GLU A 178 14.16 22.43 -6.49
CA GLU A 178 13.45 23.62 -6.92
C GLU A 178 13.61 24.80 -5.93
N THR A 179 14.16 24.54 -4.74
CA THR A 179 14.28 25.50 -3.64
C THR A 179 15.66 25.39 -2.98
N PRO A 180 16.73 25.98 -3.58
CA PRO A 180 18.12 25.75 -3.18
C PRO A 180 18.50 26.15 -1.75
N GLY A 181 17.62 26.89 -1.05
CA GLY A 181 17.78 27.21 0.37
C GLY A 181 17.54 26.04 1.33
N ILE A 182 16.99 24.92 0.85
CA ILE A 182 16.66 23.74 1.66
C ILE A 182 17.78 22.70 1.51
N LYS A 183 18.17 22.11 2.65
CA LYS A 183 19.17 21.05 2.70
C LYS A 183 18.63 19.84 3.48
N ILE A 184 18.81 18.65 2.95
CA ILE A 184 18.65 17.42 3.72
C ILE A 184 19.89 17.28 4.59
N ALA A 185 19.73 17.51 5.90
CA ALA A 185 20.81 17.50 6.87
C ALA A 185 21.10 16.10 7.42
N ASP A 186 20.11 15.22 7.40
CA ASP A 186 20.22 13.85 7.90
C ASP A 186 19.16 12.95 7.28
N VAL A 187 19.49 11.66 7.14
CA VAL A 187 18.56 10.61 6.70
C VAL A 187 18.65 9.47 7.72
N VAL A 188 17.58 9.29 8.48
CA VAL A 188 17.50 8.33 9.58
C VAL A 188 16.83 7.06 9.08
N ASP A 189 17.54 5.95 9.15
CA ASP A 189 16.96 4.62 8.94
C ASP A 189 16.28 4.15 10.24
N ILE A 190 14.95 4.02 10.22
CA ILE A 190 14.18 3.56 11.38
C ILE A 190 14.05 2.04 11.46
N LYS A 191 14.47 1.29 10.44
CA LYS A 191 14.43 -0.19 10.39
C LYS A 191 13.06 -0.79 10.71
N GLY A 192 11.97 -0.05 10.47
CA GLY A 192 10.61 -0.45 10.81
C GLY A 192 10.27 -0.43 12.31
N ASP A 193 11.13 0.19 13.14
CA ASP A 193 10.92 0.32 14.58
C ASP A 193 10.58 1.78 14.96
N PRO A 194 9.35 2.09 15.41
CA PRO A 194 8.97 3.44 15.81
C PRO A 194 9.82 3.99 16.98
N ARG A 195 10.37 3.11 17.82
CA ARG A 195 11.24 3.54 18.94
C ARG A 195 12.50 4.21 18.41
N ILE A 196 13.07 3.74 17.31
CA ILE A 196 14.24 4.37 16.69
C ILE A 196 13.88 5.79 16.23
N ALA A 197 12.69 5.99 15.68
CA ALA A 197 12.22 7.31 15.27
C ALA A 197 12.07 8.24 16.47
N PHE A 198 11.46 7.77 17.57
CA PHE A 198 11.30 8.49 18.81
C PHE A 198 12.64 8.89 19.42
N ASP A 199 13.57 7.93 19.59
CA ASP A 199 14.88 8.16 20.19
C ASP A 199 15.72 9.15 19.35
N LYS A 200 15.69 9.01 18.02
CA LYS A 200 16.39 9.93 17.13
C LYS A 200 15.80 11.33 17.14
N ALA A 201 14.48 11.45 17.15
CA ALA A 201 13.83 12.76 17.27
C ALA A 201 14.20 13.42 18.62
N THR A 202 14.20 12.66 19.71
CA THR A 202 14.61 13.13 21.04
C THR A 202 16.06 13.61 21.01
N GLU A 203 16.98 12.80 20.48
CA GLU A 203 18.40 13.19 20.35
C GLU A 203 18.57 14.49 19.56
N ILE A 204 17.83 14.66 18.45
CA ILE A 204 17.89 15.85 17.64
C ILE A 204 17.39 17.08 18.40
N ILE A 205 16.28 16.95 19.12
CA ILE A 205 15.69 18.06 19.87
C ILE A 205 16.56 18.46 21.04
N GLU A 206 17.20 17.53 21.73
CA GLU A 206 18.11 17.83 22.85
C GLU A 206 19.44 18.45 22.40
N LYS A 207 20.04 17.95 21.30
CA LYS A 207 21.42 18.31 20.93
C LYS A 207 21.54 19.34 19.82
N ARG A 208 20.55 19.44 18.91
CA ARG A 208 20.66 20.25 17.72
C ARG A 208 19.32 20.87 17.23
N ARG A 209 18.40 21.11 18.16
CA ARG A 209 17.07 21.69 17.89
C ARG A 209 17.11 22.89 16.95
N ASP A 210 18.03 23.83 17.19
CA ASP A 210 18.13 25.08 16.41
C ASP A 210 18.73 24.89 15.01
N LYS A 211 19.22 23.69 14.70
CA LYS A 211 19.83 23.36 13.42
C LYS A 211 18.88 22.59 12.49
N VAL A 212 17.65 22.30 12.91
CA VAL A 212 16.65 21.53 12.15
C VAL A 212 15.37 22.35 12.06
N ASP A 213 14.83 22.54 10.87
CA ASP A 213 13.65 23.32 10.59
C ASP A 213 12.43 22.43 10.27
N ALA A 214 12.66 21.27 9.67
CA ALA A 214 11.60 20.32 9.34
C ALA A 214 12.02 18.86 9.51
N PHE A 215 11.02 18.04 9.76
CA PHE A 215 11.08 16.59 9.76
C PHE A 215 10.13 16.06 8.68
N VAL A 216 10.63 15.18 7.82
CA VAL A 216 9.81 14.49 6.83
C VAL A 216 9.90 12.99 7.07
N CYS A 217 8.75 12.36 7.23
CA CYS A 217 8.61 10.93 7.56
C CYS A 217 8.00 10.23 6.37
N LEU A 218 8.76 9.31 5.75
CA LEU A 218 8.39 8.73 4.46
C LEU A 218 7.51 7.47 4.57
N GLU A 219 7.18 7.07 5.80
CA GLU A 219 6.38 5.88 6.10
C GLU A 219 5.46 6.13 7.32
N ALA A 220 4.61 5.15 7.66
CA ALA A 220 3.50 5.31 8.61
C ALA A 220 3.91 5.46 10.09
N LEU A 221 5.15 5.08 10.49
CA LEU A 221 5.51 4.91 11.90
C LEU A 221 6.12 6.18 12.51
N ALA A 222 7.00 6.86 11.78
CA ALA A 222 7.83 7.93 12.34
C ALA A 222 7.10 9.25 12.61
N GLY A 223 6.09 9.60 11.80
CA GLY A 223 5.48 10.94 11.88
C GLY A 223 4.86 11.26 13.24
N LYS A 224 4.14 10.32 13.82
CA LYS A 224 3.53 10.46 15.14
C LYS A 224 4.56 10.49 16.27
N GLU A 225 5.64 9.72 16.15
CA GLU A 225 6.72 9.69 17.14
C GLU A 225 7.46 11.02 17.18
N VAL A 226 7.76 11.60 16.02
CA VAL A 226 8.35 12.95 15.93
C VAL A 226 7.41 13.99 16.54
N ALA A 227 6.12 13.92 16.23
CA ALA A 227 5.12 14.85 16.78
C ALA A 227 5.01 14.73 18.31
N ASP A 228 5.01 13.52 18.85
CA ASP A 228 4.98 13.27 20.29
C ASP A 228 6.22 13.86 21.00
N VAL A 229 7.41 13.69 20.42
CA VAL A 229 8.66 14.29 20.96
C VAL A 229 8.57 15.82 20.96
N LEU A 230 8.08 16.43 19.89
CA LEU A 230 7.94 17.89 19.82
C LEU A 230 6.96 18.41 20.88
N ASP A 231 5.80 17.76 21.04
CA ASP A 231 4.77 18.15 22.00
C ASP A 231 5.26 18.01 23.45
N ARG A 232 5.87 16.88 23.81
CA ARG A 232 6.44 16.64 25.17
C ARG A 232 7.52 17.65 25.54
N ASN A 233 8.36 18.02 24.59
CA ASN A 233 9.42 18.98 24.80
C ASN A 233 8.97 20.44 24.58
N LYS A 234 7.68 20.69 24.33
CA LYS A 234 7.11 22.02 24.08
C LYS A 234 7.86 22.78 22.95
N VAL A 235 8.28 22.05 21.92
CA VAL A 235 8.99 22.61 20.77
C VAL A 235 7.97 23.04 19.72
N SER A 236 7.97 24.32 19.40
CA SER A 236 7.15 24.90 18.35
C SER A 236 8.01 25.39 17.17
N GLY A 237 7.37 25.73 16.07
CA GLY A 237 8.03 26.29 14.88
C GLY A 237 8.81 25.28 14.04
N LYS A 238 8.67 23.98 14.30
CA LYS A 238 9.19 22.91 13.45
C LYS A 238 8.08 22.37 12.55
N THR A 239 8.40 22.15 11.29
CA THR A 239 7.45 21.53 10.35
C THR A 239 7.59 20.02 10.39
N VAL A 240 6.47 19.31 10.49
CA VAL A 240 6.42 17.85 10.33
C VAL A 240 5.54 17.52 9.13
N VAL A 241 6.07 16.78 8.16
CA VAL A 241 5.29 16.18 7.07
C VAL A 241 5.37 14.66 7.24
N ALA A 242 4.20 14.04 7.39
CA ALA A 242 4.06 12.62 7.66
C ALA A 242 3.56 11.85 6.42
N MET A 243 3.40 10.56 6.59
CA MET A 243 2.80 9.63 5.64
C MET A 243 1.70 8.85 6.34
N ASP A 244 0.68 8.49 5.56
CA ASP A 244 -0.44 7.66 5.96
C ASP A 244 -1.43 8.31 6.96
N THR A 245 -2.43 7.55 7.39
CA THR A 245 -3.62 8.11 8.05
C THR A 245 -4.03 7.29 9.28
N ASP A 246 -3.04 6.82 10.06
CA ASP A 246 -3.37 6.27 11.37
C ASP A 246 -3.99 7.35 12.29
N GLU A 247 -4.75 6.91 13.31
CA GLU A 247 -5.52 7.82 14.14
C GLU A 247 -4.66 8.85 14.89
N GLU A 248 -3.46 8.47 15.29
CA GLU A 248 -2.56 9.35 16.04
C GLU A 248 -2.00 10.43 15.12
N THR A 249 -1.57 10.07 13.92
CA THR A 249 -1.12 11.03 12.89
C THR A 249 -2.21 12.06 12.60
N LEU A 250 -3.46 11.63 12.41
CA LEU A 250 -4.58 12.54 12.16
C LEU A 250 -4.91 13.46 13.36
N LYS A 251 -4.81 12.94 14.60
CA LYS A 251 -4.94 13.77 15.82
C LYS A 251 -3.85 14.83 15.89
N TRP A 252 -2.60 14.51 15.52
CA TRP A 252 -1.51 15.48 15.50
C TRP A 252 -1.70 16.56 14.43
N ILE A 253 -2.33 16.22 13.29
CA ILE A 253 -2.72 17.21 12.28
C ILE A 253 -3.81 18.15 12.84
N GLN A 254 -4.84 17.61 13.49
CA GLN A 254 -5.89 18.41 14.12
C GLN A 254 -5.32 19.37 15.18
N LYS A 255 -4.35 18.93 15.98
CA LYS A 255 -3.62 19.76 16.94
C LYS A 255 -2.68 20.77 16.26
N GLY A 256 -2.31 20.59 15.00
CA GLY A 256 -1.40 21.45 14.25
C GLY A 256 0.09 21.21 14.53
N VAL A 257 0.46 20.07 15.14
CA VAL A 257 1.86 19.66 15.31
C VAL A 257 2.41 19.04 14.03
N ILE A 258 1.61 18.20 13.36
CA ILE A 258 1.90 17.72 12.00
C ILE A 258 1.24 18.69 11.02
N ALA A 259 2.03 19.28 10.12
CA ALA A 259 1.55 20.23 9.11
C ALA A 259 0.71 19.55 8.03
N ALA A 260 1.12 18.36 7.62
CA ALA A 260 0.42 17.55 6.61
C ALA A 260 0.83 16.08 6.68
N THR A 261 -0.03 15.21 6.13
CA THR A 261 0.31 13.84 5.77
C THR A 261 -0.13 13.54 4.35
N ILE A 262 0.56 12.60 3.70
CA ILE A 262 0.17 12.08 2.39
C ILE A 262 -0.55 10.73 2.62
N ALA A 263 -1.86 10.71 2.34
CA ALA A 263 -2.69 9.53 2.47
C ALA A 263 -2.56 8.64 1.25
N GLN A 264 -2.14 7.42 1.43
CA GLN A 264 -2.22 6.34 0.45
C GLN A 264 -3.60 5.65 0.52
N LYS A 265 -3.83 4.67 -0.36
CA LYS A 265 -5.13 3.98 -0.45
C LYS A 265 -4.97 2.45 -0.31
N PRO A 266 -4.47 1.93 0.83
CA PRO A 266 -4.20 0.50 1.01
C PRO A 266 -5.45 -0.38 0.82
N TYR A 267 -6.62 0.09 1.27
CA TYR A 267 -7.90 -0.59 1.00
C TYR A 267 -8.14 -0.77 -0.50
N THR A 268 -7.99 0.31 -1.27
CA THR A 268 -8.21 0.32 -2.72
C THR A 268 -7.20 -0.57 -3.45
N MET A 269 -5.93 -0.54 -3.02
CA MET A 269 -4.89 -1.40 -3.58
C MET A 269 -5.25 -2.88 -3.44
N ALA A 270 -5.57 -3.33 -2.22
CA ALA A 270 -5.88 -4.73 -1.96
C ALA A 270 -7.22 -5.17 -2.57
N TYR A 271 -8.23 -4.28 -2.57
CA TYR A 271 -9.53 -4.54 -3.16
C TYR A 271 -9.43 -4.79 -4.68
N TYR A 272 -8.79 -3.88 -5.41
CA TYR A 272 -8.59 -4.06 -6.85
C TYR A 272 -7.53 -5.10 -7.17
N GLY A 273 -6.51 -5.22 -6.32
CA GLY A 273 -5.48 -6.25 -6.44
C GLY A 273 -6.08 -7.67 -6.45
N LEU A 274 -7.00 -7.98 -5.53
CA LEU A 274 -7.69 -9.28 -5.54
C LEU A 274 -8.50 -9.46 -6.82
N LYS A 275 -9.26 -8.46 -7.26
CA LYS A 275 -10.05 -8.55 -8.51
C LYS A 275 -9.19 -8.78 -9.74
N MET A 276 -8.01 -8.16 -9.78
CA MET A 276 -7.04 -8.39 -10.85
C MET A 276 -6.41 -9.79 -10.75
N LEU A 277 -6.12 -10.29 -9.55
CA LEU A 277 -5.64 -11.66 -9.37
C LEU A 277 -6.69 -12.68 -9.81
N ASP A 278 -7.96 -12.43 -9.50
CA ASP A 278 -9.08 -13.27 -9.88
C ASP A 278 -9.22 -13.35 -11.42
N GLU A 279 -9.18 -12.21 -12.09
CA GLU A 279 -9.16 -12.15 -13.56
C GLU A 279 -7.96 -12.91 -14.14
N LEU A 280 -6.76 -12.73 -13.59
CA LEU A 280 -5.54 -13.39 -14.01
C LEU A 280 -5.53 -14.90 -13.70
N TYR A 281 -6.26 -15.34 -12.68
CA TYR A 281 -6.40 -16.76 -12.36
C TYR A 281 -7.32 -17.48 -13.37
N HIS A 282 -8.45 -16.87 -13.72
CA HIS A 282 -9.44 -17.45 -14.62
C HIS A 282 -9.09 -17.22 -16.11
N HIS A 283 -8.45 -16.12 -16.44
CA HIS A 283 -8.07 -15.72 -17.80
C HIS A 283 -6.56 -15.51 -17.89
N LYS A 284 -5.81 -16.59 -17.63
CA LYS A 284 -4.34 -16.54 -17.62
C LYS A 284 -3.79 -16.08 -18.97
N PRO A 285 -2.74 -15.24 -18.96
CA PRO A 285 -1.93 -15.04 -20.17
C PRO A 285 -1.44 -16.40 -20.70
N ALA A 286 -1.20 -16.49 -22.01
CA ALA A 286 -0.82 -17.73 -22.68
C ALA A 286 0.36 -18.46 -21.99
N THR A 287 1.25 -17.70 -21.37
CA THR A 287 2.37 -18.20 -20.55
C THR A 287 2.46 -17.37 -19.29
N LEU A 288 2.09 -17.92 -18.14
CA LEU A 288 2.22 -17.20 -16.86
C LEU A 288 3.69 -16.93 -16.53
N ASP A 289 4.56 -17.94 -16.76
CA ASP A 289 6.01 -17.85 -16.57
C ASP A 289 6.69 -17.06 -17.71
N HIS A 290 6.32 -15.80 -17.85
CA HIS A 290 6.92 -14.82 -18.73
C HIS A 290 7.18 -13.54 -17.91
N ASN A 291 8.24 -12.82 -18.25
CA ASN A 291 8.51 -11.55 -17.56
C ASN A 291 7.64 -10.43 -18.15
N TRP A 292 6.33 -10.47 -17.85
CA TRP A 292 5.36 -9.51 -18.35
C TRP A 292 5.66 -8.07 -17.91
N ALA A 293 6.28 -7.89 -16.76
CA ALA A 293 6.63 -6.58 -16.24
C ALA A 293 7.72 -5.87 -17.06
N GLN A 294 8.56 -6.65 -17.76
CA GLN A 294 9.65 -6.14 -18.60
C GLN A 294 9.32 -6.21 -20.10
N ASP A 295 8.21 -6.82 -20.47
CA ASP A 295 7.80 -6.93 -21.88
C ASP A 295 7.11 -5.63 -22.34
N PRO A 296 7.69 -4.88 -23.29
CA PRO A 296 7.10 -3.65 -23.80
C PRO A 296 5.78 -3.88 -24.56
N PHE A 297 5.47 -5.12 -24.94
CA PHE A 297 4.23 -5.52 -25.61
C PHE A 297 3.25 -6.23 -24.69
N SER A 298 3.50 -6.21 -23.38
CA SER A 298 2.62 -6.81 -22.38
C SER A 298 1.18 -6.27 -22.51
N PRO A 299 0.16 -7.15 -22.54
CA PRO A 299 -1.23 -6.71 -22.42
C PRO A 299 -1.60 -6.30 -20.99
N LEU A 300 -0.73 -6.57 -20.00
CA LEU A 300 -0.94 -6.23 -18.61
C LEU A 300 -0.39 -4.83 -18.32
N PRO A 301 -1.05 -4.03 -17.46
CA PRO A 301 -0.46 -2.79 -16.99
C PRO A 301 0.79 -3.12 -16.14
N THR A 302 1.88 -2.42 -16.35
CA THR A 302 3.09 -2.59 -15.52
C THR A 302 2.89 -2.00 -14.12
N PHE A 303 2.06 -0.94 -14.03
CA PHE A 303 1.76 -0.23 -12.78
C PHE A 303 0.32 0.29 -12.77
N VAL A 304 -0.37 0.11 -11.64
CA VAL A 304 -1.69 0.67 -11.36
C VAL A 304 -1.57 1.64 -10.19
N ASP A 305 -1.60 2.94 -10.49
CA ASP A 305 -1.57 3.99 -9.47
C ASP A 305 -2.96 4.16 -8.84
N THR A 306 -3.04 3.96 -7.54
CA THR A 306 -4.27 4.20 -6.76
C THR A 306 -4.41 5.65 -6.31
N GLY A 307 -3.40 6.47 -6.55
CA GLY A 307 -3.33 7.87 -6.19
C GLY A 307 -3.01 8.12 -4.72
N ALA A 308 -2.61 9.35 -4.44
CA ALA A 308 -2.36 9.85 -3.08
C ALA A 308 -3.15 11.14 -2.83
N THR A 309 -3.43 11.45 -1.56
CA THR A 309 -4.19 12.63 -1.16
C THR A 309 -3.45 13.37 -0.06
N LEU A 310 -3.28 14.69 -0.22
CA LEU A 310 -2.72 15.54 0.83
C LEU A 310 -3.77 15.82 1.90
N ILE A 311 -3.46 15.48 3.13
CA ILE A 311 -4.29 15.79 4.30
C ILE A 311 -3.58 16.85 5.13
N THR A 312 -4.28 17.94 5.39
CA THR A 312 -3.84 19.06 6.20
C THR A 312 -4.91 19.40 7.25
N LYS A 313 -4.63 20.38 8.10
CA LYS A 313 -5.59 20.83 9.10
C LYS A 313 -6.91 21.30 8.49
N GLU A 314 -6.88 21.84 7.27
CA GLU A 314 -8.06 22.39 6.58
C GLU A 314 -9.02 21.29 6.11
N ASN A 315 -8.55 20.07 5.86
CA ASN A 315 -9.38 19.01 5.28
C ASN A 315 -9.45 17.72 6.10
N VAL A 316 -8.71 17.60 7.20
CA VAL A 316 -8.65 16.38 8.02
C VAL A 316 -10.03 15.96 8.56
N ASP A 317 -10.86 16.90 8.98
CA ASP A 317 -12.20 16.59 9.49
C ASP A 317 -13.14 16.09 8.40
N GLY A 318 -13.02 16.63 7.19
CA GLY A 318 -13.73 16.12 6.00
C GLY A 318 -13.29 14.71 5.64
N PHE A 319 -11.99 14.44 5.69
CA PHE A 319 -11.42 13.11 5.47
C PHE A 319 -11.93 12.09 6.51
N LEU A 320 -11.95 12.46 7.79
CA LEU A 320 -12.45 11.60 8.87
C LEU A 320 -13.93 11.24 8.67
N LYS A 321 -14.78 12.23 8.34
CA LYS A 321 -16.20 12.01 8.04
C LYS A 321 -16.41 11.05 6.86
N ALA A 322 -15.65 11.24 5.77
CA ALA A 322 -15.73 10.35 4.61
C ALA A 322 -15.32 8.91 4.96
N ARG A 323 -14.27 8.75 5.78
CA ARG A 323 -13.81 7.43 6.25
C ARG A 323 -14.85 6.72 7.12
N GLU A 324 -15.55 7.44 7.98
CA GLU A 324 -16.63 6.91 8.83
C GLU A 324 -17.85 6.49 8.00
N ALA A 325 -18.23 7.27 7.00
CA ALA A 325 -19.33 6.91 6.09
C ALA A 325 -19.07 5.60 5.35
N VAL A 326 -17.86 5.41 4.82
CA VAL A 326 -17.47 4.16 4.15
C VAL A 326 -17.50 2.95 5.11
N LYS A 327 -17.11 3.14 6.38
CA LYS A 327 -17.19 2.07 7.41
C LYS A 327 -18.65 1.70 7.74
N ALA A 328 -19.57 2.65 7.68
CA ALA A 328 -20.99 2.43 7.96
C ALA A 328 -21.71 1.68 6.81
N GLU A 329 -21.35 1.97 5.56
CA GLU A 329 -21.89 1.28 4.37
C GLU A 329 -21.38 -0.15 4.19
N GLY A 330 -20.26 -0.49 4.82
CA GLY A 330 -19.66 -1.83 4.77
C GLY A 330 -20.16 -2.81 5.83
N LYS A 331 -21.06 -2.36 6.73
CA LYS A 331 -21.76 -3.20 7.71
C LYS A 331 -23.12 -3.61 7.19
#